data_82f0618cc3a1ae0d7366784a02917254
#
_entry.id   82f0618cc3a1ae0d7366784a02917254
#
_cell.length_a   1.000
_cell.length_b   1.000
_cell.length_c   1.000
_cell.angle_alpha   90.00
_cell.angle_beta   90.00
_cell.angle_gamma   90.00
#
_symmetry.space_group_name_H-M   'P 1'
#
loop_
_entity.id
_entity.type
_entity.pdbx_description
1 polymer ?
#
loop_
_entity_poly.entity_id
_entity_poly.type
_entity_poly.pdbx_seq_one_letter_code
_entity_poly.pdbx_strand_id
1 'polypeptide(L)'
;DFQGVMAGLPQQKDALICDTGGGSTELILVRNGRIGGRISLPFGAMSLTDRFLREGERSGNAEQVKAALHKTWDGVPFLKEAAGLSLVGLGGSAVALPAIDRILFEHETVAFSPHGYVIKRNHMDAIVHALVTRTPAERTDELGVEQGRADTILGGILPGYTLMERFTLPQTVVCTAGLREGILAVLQREGIAAAFSDLRAFLKKYETLAATPQ
;
A
#
# COMPACT_ATOMS: atom_id res chain seq x y z
N ASP A 1 3.56 8.68 7.24
CA ASP A 1 4.13 7.51 6.57
C ASP A 1 5.64 7.64 6.34
N PHE A 2 6.14 8.71 5.67
CA PHE A 2 7.57 8.89 5.37
C PHE A 2 8.47 8.71 6.61
N GLN A 3 8.18 9.42 7.71
CA GLN A 3 8.97 9.33 8.94
C GLN A 3 8.93 7.92 9.57
N GLY A 4 7.78 7.25 9.51
CA GLY A 4 7.64 5.86 9.96
C GLY A 4 8.50 4.91 9.15
N VAL A 5 8.45 5.03 7.81
CA VAL A 5 9.28 4.21 6.91
C VAL A 5 10.77 4.46 7.15
N MET A 6 11.20 5.73 7.26
CA MET A 6 12.62 6.05 7.49
C MET A 6 13.12 5.56 8.86
N ALA A 7 12.24 5.52 9.88
CA ALA A 7 12.58 4.96 11.19
C ALA A 7 12.60 3.43 11.18
N GLY A 8 11.62 2.80 10.54
CA GLY A 8 11.50 1.33 10.50
C GLY A 8 12.41 0.66 9.48
N LEU A 9 12.63 1.29 8.32
CA LEU A 9 13.43 0.78 7.21
C LEU A 9 14.49 1.81 6.76
N PRO A 10 15.47 2.14 7.58
CA PRO A 10 16.42 3.22 7.30
C PRO A 10 17.30 2.98 6.07
N GLN A 11 17.39 1.74 5.58
CA GLN A 11 18.07 1.37 4.35
C GLN A 11 17.31 1.76 3.08
N GLN A 12 15.99 2.00 3.16
CA GLN A 12 15.13 2.34 2.01
C GLN A 12 15.22 3.84 1.67
N LYS A 13 16.44 4.31 1.36
CA LYS A 13 16.71 5.73 1.03
C LYS A 13 16.25 6.12 -0.37
N ASP A 14 16.04 5.13 -1.24
CA ASP A 14 15.51 5.28 -2.59
C ASP A 14 14.39 4.27 -2.77
N ALA A 15 13.14 4.72 -2.74
CA ALA A 15 11.94 3.87 -2.78
C ALA A 15 10.70 4.67 -3.22
N LEU A 16 9.69 3.94 -3.68
CA LEU A 16 8.33 4.46 -3.78
C LEU A 16 7.50 3.89 -2.62
N ILE A 17 7.04 4.74 -1.72
CA ILE A 17 6.14 4.36 -0.64
C ILE A 17 4.71 4.41 -1.17
N CYS A 18 3.93 3.36 -0.88
CA CYS A 18 2.51 3.25 -1.19
C CYS A 18 1.77 2.82 0.08
N ASP A 19 0.96 3.71 0.63
CA ASP A 19 0.04 3.41 1.73
C ASP A 19 -1.39 3.39 1.20
N THR A 20 -1.99 2.20 1.14
CA THR A 20 -3.37 2.04 0.71
C THR A 20 -4.26 1.83 1.91
N GLY A 21 -4.95 2.89 2.31
CA GLY A 21 -5.99 2.87 3.33
C GLY A 21 -7.33 2.37 2.80
N GLY A 22 -8.41 2.55 3.57
CA GLY A 22 -9.76 2.20 3.13
C GLY A 22 -10.30 3.12 2.03
N GLY A 23 -10.07 4.43 2.15
CA GLY A 23 -10.62 5.47 1.27
C GLY A 23 -9.59 6.28 0.49
N SER A 24 -8.32 6.20 0.83
CA SER A 24 -7.24 6.94 0.15
C SER A 24 -6.01 6.08 -0.10
N THR A 25 -5.18 6.52 -1.03
CA THR A 25 -3.86 5.95 -1.32
C THR A 25 -2.84 7.08 -1.33
N GLU A 26 -1.86 7.00 -0.45
CA GLU A 26 -0.76 7.94 -0.34
C GLU A 26 0.47 7.37 -1.08
N LEU A 27 1.03 8.19 -1.98
CA LEU A 27 2.28 7.87 -2.67
C LEU A 27 3.35 8.88 -2.29
N ILE A 28 4.54 8.38 -1.95
CA ILE A 28 5.70 9.22 -1.62
C ILE A 28 6.93 8.65 -2.32
N LEU A 29 7.49 9.43 -3.24
CA LEU A 29 8.79 9.12 -3.82
C LEU A 29 9.88 9.55 -2.84
N VAL A 30 10.77 8.64 -2.50
CA VAL A 30 11.94 8.89 -1.67
C VAL A 30 13.19 8.81 -2.53
N ARG A 31 14.05 9.83 -2.43
CA ARG A 31 15.35 9.89 -3.08
C ARG A 31 16.41 10.39 -2.08
N ASN A 32 17.47 9.62 -1.92
CA ASN A 32 18.54 9.93 -0.96
C ASN A 32 18.02 10.22 0.46
N GLY A 33 16.98 9.49 0.90
CA GLY A 33 16.34 9.68 2.20
C GLY A 33 15.53 10.97 2.33
N ARG A 34 15.12 11.60 1.23
CA ARG A 34 14.31 12.83 1.20
C ARG A 34 13.09 12.63 0.31
N ILE A 35 12.03 13.38 0.58
CA ILE A 35 10.83 13.39 -0.25
C ILE A 35 11.13 14.08 -1.57
N GLY A 36 11.06 13.32 -2.69
CA GLY A 36 11.16 13.83 -4.05
C GLY A 36 9.80 14.21 -4.64
N GLY A 37 8.72 13.55 -4.20
CA GLY A 37 7.36 13.85 -4.60
C GLY A 37 6.36 13.15 -3.69
N ARG A 38 5.15 13.71 -3.57
CA ARG A 38 4.08 13.09 -2.78
C ARG A 38 2.70 13.47 -3.31
N ILE A 39 1.75 12.55 -3.16
CA ILE A 39 0.33 12.78 -3.48
C ILE A 39 -0.54 11.90 -2.59
N SER A 40 -1.75 12.37 -2.29
CA SER A 40 -2.84 11.55 -1.74
C SER A 40 -3.94 11.49 -2.78
N LEU A 41 -4.41 10.30 -3.06
CA LEU A 41 -5.41 10.01 -4.08
C LEU A 41 -6.70 9.54 -3.40
N PRO A 42 -7.89 9.99 -3.85
CA PRO A 42 -9.16 9.75 -3.18
C PRO A 42 -9.75 8.36 -3.52
N PHE A 43 -8.94 7.32 -3.41
CA PHE A 43 -9.37 5.93 -3.52
C PHE A 43 -8.48 5.02 -2.66
N GLY A 44 -9.04 3.96 -2.15
CA GLY A 44 -8.36 2.96 -1.33
C GLY A 44 -9.06 1.61 -1.43
N ALA A 45 -8.72 0.70 -0.54
CA ALA A 45 -9.19 -0.69 -0.56
C ALA A 45 -10.72 -0.80 -0.64
N MET A 46 -11.44 -0.08 0.21
CA MET A 46 -12.91 -0.13 0.25
C MET A 46 -13.53 0.52 -0.98
N SER A 47 -13.10 1.73 -1.33
CA SER A 47 -13.69 2.47 -2.46
C SER A 47 -13.44 1.77 -3.80
N LEU A 48 -12.29 1.14 -4.00
CA LEU A 48 -12.01 0.33 -5.20
C LEU A 48 -12.86 -0.95 -5.21
N THR A 49 -13.02 -1.58 -4.05
CA THR A 49 -13.87 -2.76 -3.92
C THR A 49 -15.33 -2.42 -4.22
N ASP A 50 -15.85 -1.38 -3.60
CA ASP A 50 -17.26 -0.95 -3.76
C ASP A 50 -17.57 -0.58 -5.21
N ARG A 51 -16.64 0.09 -5.87
CA ARG A 51 -16.85 0.61 -7.23
C ARG A 51 -16.68 -0.45 -8.32
N PHE A 52 -15.78 -1.43 -8.12
CA PHE A 52 -15.36 -2.30 -9.22
C PHE A 52 -15.38 -3.80 -8.90
N LEU A 53 -15.30 -4.22 -7.62
CA LEU A 53 -14.99 -5.60 -7.26
C LEU A 53 -16.13 -6.35 -6.56
N ARG A 54 -17.24 -5.68 -6.21
CA ARG A 54 -18.39 -6.30 -5.53
C ARG A 54 -19.31 -7.10 -6.43
N GLU A 55 -19.28 -6.87 -7.74
CA GLU A 55 -20.13 -7.59 -8.68
C GLU A 55 -19.47 -8.89 -9.14
N GLY A 56 -20.03 -10.01 -8.67
CA GLY A 56 -19.64 -11.35 -9.05
C GLY A 56 -18.83 -12.09 -7.99
N GLU A 57 -19.02 -13.42 -7.94
CA GLU A 57 -18.37 -14.31 -6.97
C GLU A 57 -16.85 -14.40 -7.13
N ARG A 58 -16.31 -14.03 -8.30
CA ARG A 58 -14.88 -13.95 -8.60
C ARG A 58 -14.59 -12.58 -9.19
N SER A 59 -13.45 -12.00 -8.84
CA SER A 59 -13.08 -10.60 -9.12
C SER A 59 -12.93 -10.27 -10.62
N GLY A 60 -14.00 -10.50 -11.39
CA GLY A 60 -14.03 -10.31 -12.85
C GLY A 60 -13.65 -8.89 -13.32
N ASN A 61 -13.75 -7.90 -12.43
CA ASN A 61 -13.47 -6.51 -12.75
C ASN A 61 -12.05 -6.05 -12.35
N ALA A 62 -11.15 -6.95 -11.94
CA ALA A 62 -9.77 -6.59 -11.56
C ALA A 62 -9.02 -5.88 -12.70
N GLU A 63 -9.24 -6.28 -13.96
CA GLU A 63 -8.62 -5.64 -15.11
C GLU A 63 -9.16 -4.20 -15.35
N GLN A 64 -10.42 -3.93 -15.02
CA GLN A 64 -10.96 -2.57 -15.08
C GLN A 64 -10.32 -1.67 -14.02
N VAL A 65 -10.10 -2.19 -12.79
CA VAL A 65 -9.37 -1.48 -11.74
C VAL A 65 -7.95 -1.19 -12.20
N LYS A 66 -7.24 -2.17 -12.75
CA LYS A 66 -5.87 -2.01 -13.25
C LYS A 66 -5.80 -0.93 -14.33
N ALA A 67 -6.71 -0.96 -15.30
CA ALA A 67 -6.78 0.05 -16.35
C ALA A 67 -7.03 1.48 -15.81
N ALA A 68 -7.93 1.62 -14.84
CA ALA A 68 -8.21 2.90 -14.19
C ALA A 68 -7.00 3.42 -13.40
N LEU A 69 -6.31 2.53 -12.68
CA LEU A 69 -5.11 2.85 -11.92
C LEU A 69 -3.95 3.24 -12.84
N HIS A 70 -3.70 2.51 -13.93
CA HIS A 70 -2.67 2.87 -14.91
C HIS A 70 -2.89 4.29 -15.47
N LYS A 71 -4.14 4.62 -15.83
CA LYS A 71 -4.48 5.98 -16.26
C LYS A 71 -4.21 7.03 -15.18
N THR A 72 -4.48 6.69 -13.93
CA THR A 72 -4.21 7.59 -12.79
C THR A 72 -2.70 7.81 -12.62
N TRP A 73 -1.90 6.74 -12.71
CA TRP A 73 -0.44 6.82 -12.58
C TRP A 73 0.21 7.69 -13.67
N ASP A 74 -0.32 7.66 -14.88
CA ASP A 74 0.16 8.51 -15.98
C ASP A 74 -0.02 10.00 -15.69
N GLY A 75 -1.01 10.36 -14.88
CA GLY A 75 -1.27 11.72 -14.42
C GLY A 75 -0.37 12.21 -13.27
N VAL A 76 0.51 11.37 -12.72
CA VAL A 76 1.38 11.72 -11.57
C VAL A 76 2.85 11.83 -12.02
N PRO A 77 3.36 13.04 -12.30
CA PRO A 77 4.65 13.23 -12.99
C PRO A 77 5.85 12.59 -12.30
N PHE A 78 5.95 12.69 -10.96
CA PHE A 78 7.11 12.17 -10.22
C PHE A 78 7.22 10.65 -10.21
N LEU A 79 6.16 9.91 -10.55
CA LEU A 79 6.20 8.45 -10.59
C LEU A 79 7.14 7.92 -11.68
N LYS A 80 7.43 8.68 -12.73
CA LYS A 80 8.42 8.31 -13.75
C LYS A 80 9.82 8.11 -13.16
N GLU A 81 10.12 8.80 -12.07
CA GLU A 81 11.38 8.69 -11.36
C GLU A 81 11.45 7.45 -10.44
N ALA A 82 10.33 6.76 -10.25
CA ALA A 82 10.29 5.54 -9.43
C ALA A 82 10.78 4.29 -10.17
N ALA A 83 11.03 4.36 -11.49
CA ALA A 83 11.43 3.21 -12.29
C ALA A 83 12.61 2.46 -11.68
N GLY A 84 12.45 1.14 -11.51
CA GLY A 84 13.47 0.25 -10.95
C GLY A 84 13.67 0.34 -9.42
N LEU A 85 12.95 1.20 -8.72
CA LEU A 85 13.01 1.28 -7.25
C LEU A 85 12.22 0.14 -6.59
N SER A 86 12.49 -0.11 -5.31
CA SER A 86 11.61 -0.93 -4.47
C SER A 86 10.31 -0.17 -4.16
N LEU A 87 9.19 -0.89 -4.18
CA LEU A 87 7.95 -0.42 -3.57
C LEU A 87 8.02 -0.67 -2.06
N VAL A 88 7.71 0.30 -1.23
CA VAL A 88 7.48 0.08 0.20
C VAL A 88 5.98 0.11 0.44
N GLY A 89 5.42 -1.05 0.75
CA GLY A 89 3.98 -1.21 1.00
C GLY A 89 3.63 -1.02 2.46
N LEU A 90 2.66 -0.14 2.74
CA LEU A 90 2.05 0.07 4.05
C LEU A 90 0.55 -0.29 4.01
N GLY A 91 -0.05 -0.25 5.18
CA GLY A 91 -1.46 -0.56 5.38
C GLY A 91 -1.74 -2.04 5.53
N GLY A 92 -2.94 -2.35 5.99
CA GLY A 92 -3.29 -3.71 6.37
C GLY A 92 -3.26 -4.72 5.23
N SER A 93 -3.54 -4.31 3.99
CA SER A 93 -3.46 -5.19 2.83
C SER A 93 -2.02 -5.56 2.49
N ALA A 94 -1.08 -4.61 2.58
CA ALA A 94 0.35 -4.88 2.39
C ALA A 94 0.91 -5.80 3.48
N VAL A 95 0.49 -5.60 4.74
CA VAL A 95 0.91 -6.42 5.89
C VAL A 95 0.40 -7.87 5.79
N ALA A 96 -0.68 -8.12 5.06
CA ALA A 96 -1.19 -9.48 4.81
C ALA A 96 -0.40 -10.25 3.72
N LEU A 97 0.30 -9.56 2.83
CA LEU A 97 1.02 -10.17 1.69
C LEU A 97 2.03 -11.26 2.10
N PRO A 98 2.87 -11.08 3.14
CA PRO A 98 3.85 -12.08 3.54
C PRO A 98 3.22 -13.43 3.92
N ALA A 99 2.06 -13.43 4.57
CA ALA A 99 1.36 -14.67 4.91
C ALA A 99 0.92 -15.42 3.65
N ILE A 100 0.36 -14.70 2.68
CA ILE A 100 -0.08 -15.26 1.40
C ILE A 100 1.11 -15.79 0.61
N ASP A 101 2.21 -15.03 0.55
CA ASP A 101 3.44 -15.42 -0.13
C ASP A 101 3.99 -16.74 0.42
N ARG A 102 4.06 -16.87 1.73
CA ARG A 102 4.53 -18.08 2.40
C ARG A 102 3.62 -19.29 2.14
N ILE A 103 2.31 -19.11 2.17
CA ILE A 103 1.36 -20.18 1.84
C ILE A 103 1.56 -20.67 0.41
N LEU A 104 1.78 -19.75 -0.54
CA LEU A 104 1.91 -20.12 -1.95
C LEU A 104 3.27 -20.75 -2.30
N PHE A 105 4.36 -20.34 -1.62
CA PHE A 105 5.72 -20.70 -2.04
C PHE A 105 6.53 -21.49 -1.00
N GLU A 106 6.29 -21.28 0.29
CA GLU A 106 7.11 -21.92 1.34
C GLU A 106 6.39 -23.08 2.04
N HIS A 107 5.05 -23.15 1.95
CA HIS A 107 4.20 -24.12 2.63
C HIS A 107 4.42 -24.20 4.15
N GLU A 108 4.99 -23.16 4.74
CA GLU A 108 5.29 -23.08 6.17
C GLU A 108 4.38 -22.10 6.90
N THR A 109 3.92 -22.51 8.10
CA THR A 109 3.04 -21.71 8.97
C THR A 109 3.79 -21.17 10.21
N VAL A 110 5.13 -21.15 10.18
CA VAL A 110 5.93 -20.66 11.31
C VAL A 110 5.69 -19.16 11.51
N ALA A 111 5.60 -18.73 12.77
CA ALA A 111 5.47 -17.33 13.12
C ALA A 111 6.62 -16.50 12.52
N PHE A 112 6.30 -15.37 11.89
CA PHE A 112 7.24 -14.48 11.24
C PHE A 112 6.84 -13.02 11.46
N SER A 113 7.79 -12.11 11.30
CA SER A 113 7.50 -10.68 11.27
C SER A 113 7.23 -10.23 9.85
N PRO A 114 6.09 -9.57 9.56
CA PRO A 114 5.85 -9.01 8.24
C PRO A 114 6.74 -7.80 7.95
N HIS A 115 7.29 -7.14 8.97
CA HIS A 115 8.13 -5.96 8.80
C HIS A 115 9.46 -6.28 8.12
N GLY A 116 9.76 -5.58 7.03
CA GLY A 116 10.96 -5.80 6.24
C GLY A 116 10.88 -7.00 5.28
N TYR A 117 9.76 -7.73 5.25
CA TYR A 117 9.56 -8.85 4.33
C TYR A 117 9.59 -8.38 2.88
N VAL A 118 10.36 -9.08 2.04
CA VAL A 118 10.55 -8.73 0.63
C VAL A 118 9.81 -9.71 -0.26
N ILE A 119 8.92 -9.20 -1.09
CA ILE A 119 8.15 -9.97 -2.07
C ILE A 119 8.61 -9.55 -3.47
N LYS A 120 9.16 -10.48 -4.22
CA LYS A 120 9.61 -10.25 -5.60
C LYS A 120 8.41 -10.06 -6.53
N ARG A 121 8.63 -9.41 -7.66
CA ARG A 121 7.59 -9.13 -8.63
C ARG A 121 6.84 -10.40 -9.10
N ASN A 122 7.54 -11.47 -9.44
CA ASN A 122 6.90 -12.72 -9.87
C ASN A 122 6.03 -13.38 -8.77
N HIS A 123 6.39 -13.22 -7.49
CA HIS A 123 5.54 -13.63 -6.39
C HIS A 123 4.29 -12.76 -6.27
N MET A 124 4.43 -11.44 -6.45
CA MET A 124 3.27 -10.54 -6.49
C MET A 124 2.30 -10.89 -7.63
N ASP A 125 2.80 -11.27 -8.81
CA ASP A 125 1.98 -11.73 -9.93
C ASP A 125 1.15 -12.96 -9.53
N ALA A 126 1.77 -13.94 -8.85
CA ALA A 126 1.08 -15.14 -8.36
C ALA A 126 0.08 -14.84 -7.24
N ILE A 127 0.43 -13.96 -6.30
CA ILE A 127 -0.47 -13.52 -5.22
C ILE A 127 -1.71 -12.85 -5.78
N VAL A 128 -1.55 -11.90 -6.71
CA VAL A 128 -2.68 -11.21 -7.33
C VAL A 128 -3.55 -12.20 -8.12
N HIS A 129 -2.95 -13.12 -8.88
CA HIS A 129 -3.68 -14.17 -9.58
C HIS A 129 -4.47 -15.05 -8.60
N ALA A 130 -3.86 -15.48 -7.51
CA ALA A 130 -4.52 -16.30 -6.49
C ALA A 130 -5.71 -15.57 -5.84
N LEU A 131 -5.59 -14.27 -5.58
CA LEU A 131 -6.67 -13.45 -5.01
C LEU A 131 -7.80 -13.19 -6.01
N VAL A 132 -7.49 -12.94 -7.28
CA VAL A 132 -8.48 -12.69 -8.35
C VAL A 132 -9.33 -13.94 -8.62
N THR A 133 -8.72 -15.13 -8.58
CA THR A 133 -9.40 -16.39 -8.91
C THR A 133 -10.20 -16.99 -7.76
N ARG A 134 -10.15 -16.40 -6.56
CA ARG A 134 -10.79 -16.88 -5.34
C ARG A 134 -11.88 -15.96 -4.84
N THR A 135 -12.93 -16.55 -4.30
CA THR A 135 -13.95 -15.86 -3.51
C THR A 135 -13.38 -15.37 -2.18
N PRO A 136 -14.04 -14.42 -1.47
CA PRO A 136 -13.61 -14.01 -0.14
C PRO A 136 -13.47 -15.18 0.85
N ALA A 137 -14.38 -16.15 0.82
CA ALA A 137 -14.28 -17.34 1.67
C ALA A 137 -13.03 -18.16 1.36
N GLU A 138 -12.78 -18.48 0.07
CA GLU A 138 -11.59 -19.19 -0.36
C GLU A 138 -10.29 -18.42 -0.03
N ARG A 139 -10.29 -17.08 -0.08
CA ARG A 139 -9.16 -16.27 0.35
C ARG A 139 -8.84 -16.43 1.84
N THR A 140 -9.89 -16.56 2.67
CA THR A 140 -9.72 -16.84 4.10
C THR A 140 -9.22 -18.26 4.32
N ASP A 141 -9.87 -19.24 3.73
CA ASP A 141 -9.64 -20.66 4.01
C ASP A 141 -8.32 -21.16 3.40
N GLU A 142 -7.98 -20.71 2.18
CA GLU A 142 -6.83 -21.23 1.43
C GLU A 142 -5.59 -20.34 1.47
N LEU A 143 -5.78 -19.02 1.64
CA LEU A 143 -4.67 -18.05 1.61
C LEU A 143 -4.41 -17.40 2.97
N GLY A 144 -5.17 -17.79 4.01
CA GLY A 144 -5.00 -17.26 5.36
C GLY A 144 -5.32 -15.76 5.51
N VAL A 145 -6.11 -15.20 4.58
CA VAL A 145 -6.54 -13.81 4.67
C VAL A 145 -7.54 -13.66 5.80
N GLU A 146 -7.33 -12.68 6.68
CA GLU A 146 -8.25 -12.37 7.76
C GLU A 146 -9.67 -12.12 7.22
N GLN A 147 -10.70 -12.75 7.82
CA GLN A 147 -12.09 -12.71 7.35
C GLN A 147 -12.59 -11.27 7.13
N GLY A 148 -12.31 -10.35 8.06
CA GLY A 148 -12.70 -8.94 7.94
C GLY A 148 -12.01 -8.15 6.82
N ARG A 149 -11.05 -8.77 6.14
CA ARG A 149 -10.26 -8.18 5.05
C ARG A 149 -10.46 -8.89 3.70
N ALA A 150 -11.01 -10.10 3.72
CA ALA A 150 -11.10 -10.97 2.56
C ALA A 150 -11.83 -10.34 1.36
N ASP A 151 -12.84 -9.50 1.61
CA ASP A 151 -13.58 -8.76 0.58
C ASP A 151 -12.75 -7.64 -0.05
N THR A 152 -11.98 -6.92 0.76
CA THR A 152 -11.33 -5.66 0.36
C THR A 152 -9.84 -5.79 0.04
N ILE A 153 -9.23 -6.95 0.33
CA ILE A 153 -7.78 -7.14 0.18
C ILE A 153 -7.30 -6.88 -1.24
N LEU A 154 -8.05 -7.32 -2.24
CA LEU A 154 -7.69 -7.11 -3.64
C LEU A 154 -7.66 -5.62 -4.00
N GLY A 155 -8.70 -4.85 -3.58
CA GLY A 155 -8.74 -3.40 -3.74
C GLY A 155 -7.56 -2.69 -3.05
N GLY A 156 -7.07 -3.25 -1.94
CA GLY A 156 -5.93 -2.71 -1.20
C GLY A 156 -4.56 -3.06 -1.80
N ILE A 157 -4.45 -4.15 -2.55
CA ILE A 157 -3.19 -4.60 -3.16
C ILE A 157 -3.00 -4.03 -4.56
N LEU A 158 -4.07 -3.92 -5.36
CA LEU A 158 -4.01 -3.49 -6.76
C LEU A 158 -3.30 -2.14 -6.98
N PRO A 159 -3.44 -1.10 -6.13
CA PRO A 159 -2.68 0.12 -6.30
C PRO A 159 -1.16 -0.11 -6.33
N GLY A 160 -0.61 -0.79 -5.32
CA GLY A 160 0.82 -1.12 -5.27
C GLY A 160 1.25 -2.04 -6.42
N TYR A 161 0.46 -3.05 -6.73
CA TYR A 161 0.74 -3.98 -7.81
C TYR A 161 0.81 -3.30 -9.17
N THR A 162 -0.15 -2.42 -9.51
CA THR A 162 -0.15 -1.70 -10.79
C THR A 162 0.98 -0.68 -10.91
N LEU A 163 1.45 -0.11 -9.79
CA LEU A 163 2.69 0.68 -9.77
C LEU A 163 3.90 -0.19 -10.14
N MET A 164 3.98 -1.42 -9.59
CA MET A 164 5.04 -2.35 -9.95
C MET A 164 4.99 -2.71 -11.46
N GLU A 165 3.80 -2.89 -12.02
CA GLU A 165 3.62 -3.12 -13.46
C GLU A 165 4.08 -1.92 -14.28
N ARG A 166 3.61 -0.73 -13.93
CA ARG A 166 3.78 0.47 -14.76
C ARG A 166 5.21 1.00 -14.76
N PHE A 167 5.91 0.89 -13.63
CA PHE A 167 7.25 1.48 -13.44
C PHE A 167 8.34 0.42 -13.26
N THR A 168 8.04 -0.83 -13.57
CA THR A 168 9.01 -1.96 -13.52
C THR A 168 9.71 -2.06 -12.15
N LEU A 169 8.92 -1.94 -11.06
CA LEU A 169 9.46 -2.08 -9.72
C LEU A 169 9.73 -3.56 -9.43
N PRO A 170 10.95 -3.94 -9.01
CA PRO A 170 11.36 -5.35 -8.93
C PRO A 170 10.77 -6.10 -7.74
N GLN A 171 10.39 -5.38 -6.69
CA GLN A 171 9.94 -5.96 -5.42
C GLN A 171 9.11 -5.00 -4.60
N THR A 172 8.33 -5.58 -3.68
CA THR A 172 7.68 -4.88 -2.58
C THR A 172 8.38 -5.21 -1.27
N VAL A 173 8.65 -4.20 -0.45
CA VAL A 173 9.13 -4.34 0.93
C VAL A 173 7.99 -3.95 1.85
N VAL A 174 7.55 -4.86 2.71
CA VAL A 174 6.44 -4.59 3.64
C VAL A 174 6.94 -3.78 4.83
N CYS A 175 6.26 -2.68 5.13
CA CYS A 175 6.57 -1.85 6.29
C CYS A 175 5.36 -1.77 7.22
N THR A 176 5.55 -2.12 8.49
CA THR A 176 4.51 -1.99 9.53
C THR A 176 4.58 -0.64 10.26
N ALA A 177 5.63 0.15 10.00
CA ALA A 177 5.83 1.46 10.60
C ALA A 177 5.26 2.55 9.66
N GLY A 178 4.03 2.95 9.93
CA GLY A 178 3.31 3.97 9.16
C GLY A 178 3.24 5.33 9.85
N LEU A 179 2.08 5.97 9.76
CA LEU A 179 1.84 7.31 10.31
C LEU A 179 2.05 7.37 11.82
N ARG A 180 1.56 6.38 12.57
CA ARG A 180 1.64 6.36 14.05
C ARG A 180 3.08 6.30 14.54
N GLU A 181 3.85 5.38 13.98
CA GLU A 181 5.26 5.18 14.28
C GLU A 181 6.09 6.39 13.83
N GLY A 182 5.70 7.01 12.71
CA GLY A 182 6.31 8.25 12.23
C GLY A 182 6.12 9.42 13.19
N ILE A 183 4.91 9.57 13.76
CA ILE A 183 4.65 10.58 14.80
C ILE A 183 5.50 10.31 16.04
N LEU A 184 5.58 9.06 16.49
CA LEU A 184 6.41 8.69 17.64
C LEU A 184 7.90 8.96 17.40
N ALA A 185 8.41 8.67 16.22
CA ALA A 185 9.79 8.94 15.84
C ALA A 185 10.11 10.46 15.85
N VAL A 186 9.18 11.30 15.37
CA VAL A 186 9.30 12.75 15.43
C VAL A 186 9.24 13.26 16.88
N LEU A 187 8.31 12.72 17.69
CA LEU A 187 8.19 13.04 19.12
C LEU A 187 9.49 12.76 19.89
N GLN A 188 10.11 11.62 19.61
CA GLN A 188 11.37 11.24 20.28
C GLN A 188 12.54 12.13 19.87
N ARG A 189 12.60 12.55 18.59
CA ARG A 189 13.69 13.34 18.03
C ARG A 189 13.57 14.84 18.33
N GLU A 190 12.37 15.39 18.19
CA GLU A 190 12.13 16.85 18.10
C GLU A 190 11.21 17.36 19.21
N GLY A 191 10.62 16.48 20.00
CA GLY A 191 9.69 16.82 21.08
C GLY A 191 8.24 17.02 20.62
N ILE A 192 7.36 17.17 21.60
CA ILE A 192 5.90 17.19 21.40
C ILE A 192 5.43 18.30 20.44
N ALA A 193 6.03 19.48 20.51
CA ALA A 193 5.61 20.64 19.72
C ALA A 193 5.75 20.41 18.19
N ALA A 194 6.83 19.76 17.74
CA ALA A 194 7.08 19.47 16.33
C ALA A 194 6.11 18.40 15.80
N ALA A 195 5.87 17.34 16.58
CA ALA A 195 4.93 16.29 16.19
C ALA A 195 3.50 16.80 16.06
N PHE A 196 3.07 17.73 16.92
CA PHE A 196 1.75 18.34 16.82
C PHE A 196 1.64 19.37 15.69
N SER A 197 2.73 19.98 15.23
CA SER A 197 2.69 20.86 14.06
C SER A 197 2.38 20.07 12.77
N ASP A 198 2.99 18.90 12.62
CA ASP A 198 2.72 18.01 11.48
C ASP A 198 1.30 17.45 11.53
N LEU A 199 0.80 17.08 12.71
CA LEU A 199 -0.57 16.63 12.89
C LEU A 199 -1.59 17.77 12.62
N ARG A 200 -1.31 19.00 13.06
CA ARG A 200 -2.16 20.16 12.75
C ARG A 200 -2.17 20.48 11.26
N ALA A 201 -1.05 20.40 10.58
CA ALA A 201 -0.97 20.60 9.13
C ALA A 201 -1.79 19.53 8.38
N PHE A 202 -1.71 18.29 8.84
CA PHE A 202 -2.51 17.17 8.35
C PHE A 202 -4.01 17.40 8.58
N LEU A 203 -4.44 17.70 9.80
CA LEU A 203 -5.85 17.94 10.15
C LEU A 203 -6.42 19.15 9.38
N LYS A 204 -5.67 20.24 9.24
CA LYS A 204 -6.09 21.42 8.47
C LYS A 204 -6.33 21.10 7.00
N LYS A 205 -5.57 20.18 6.41
CA LYS A 205 -5.78 19.71 5.04
C LYS A 205 -7.11 18.95 4.90
N TYR A 206 -7.49 18.15 5.90
CA TYR A 206 -8.76 17.42 5.89
C TYR A 206 -9.97 18.32 6.14
N GLU A 207 -9.86 19.33 6.99
CA GLU A 207 -10.92 20.35 7.18
C GLU A 207 -11.19 21.10 5.88
N THR A 208 -10.16 21.42 5.10
CA THR A 208 -10.30 22.10 3.81
C THR A 208 -10.97 21.21 2.75
N LEU A 209 -10.70 19.90 2.76
CA LEU A 209 -11.34 18.93 1.85
C LEU A 209 -12.81 18.66 2.23
N ALA A 210 -13.14 18.66 3.52
CA ALA A 210 -14.51 18.47 4.01
C ALA A 210 -15.39 19.73 3.80
N ALA A 211 -14.79 20.89 3.60
CA ALA A 211 -15.49 22.16 3.38
C ALA A 211 -15.77 22.46 1.89
N THR A 212 -15.36 21.61 0.95
CA THR A 212 -15.66 21.78 -0.47
C THR A 212 -17.04 21.18 -0.76
N PRO A 213 -18.06 21.96 -1.11
CA PRO A 213 -19.38 21.43 -1.48
C PRO A 213 -19.25 20.55 -2.73
N GLN A 214 -19.97 19.41 -2.72
CA GLN A 214 -20.14 18.52 -3.88
C GLN A 214 -20.96 19.17 -4.98
#